data_cd37b221affa66ee579f4e234789f6d9
#
_entry.id   cd37b221affa66ee579f4e234789f6d9
#
_cell.length_a   1.000
_cell.length_b   1.000
_cell.length_c   1.000
_cell.angle_alpha   90.00
_cell.angle_beta   90.00
_cell.angle_gamma   90.00
#
_symmetry.space_group_name_H-M   'P 1'
#
loop_
_entity.id
_entity.type
_entity.pdbx_description
1 polymer ?
#
loop_
_entity_poly.entity_id
_entity_poly.type
_entity_poly.pdbx_seq_one_letter_code
_entity_poly.pdbx_strand_id
1 'polypeptide(L)'
;MIRELDKHLVKIVPSVRQLKHQQLEFYGFIHFTVNTFTDKEWGDGTESPEIFNPARLDAGQWARAAKDAGMRGLILTCKHHDGFCLWPSRYTSHSVALSPYKDGRGDVVREVSDACRK
;
A
#
# COMPACT_ATOMS: atom_id res chain seq x y z
N MET A 1 11.50 9.39 -43.00
CA MET A 1 10.43 10.41 -42.83
C MET A 1 9.66 10.05 -41.59
N ILE A 2 9.63 10.93 -40.57
CA ILE A 2 8.87 10.72 -39.34
C ILE A 2 7.39 10.87 -39.67
N ARG A 3 6.56 9.85 -39.36
CA ARG A 3 5.11 9.94 -39.59
C ARG A 3 4.50 11.03 -38.71
N GLU A 4 3.39 11.65 -39.15
CA GLU A 4 2.71 12.71 -38.42
C GLU A 4 2.30 12.25 -37.00
N LEU A 5 1.86 11.00 -36.85
CA LEU A 5 1.57 10.37 -35.56
C LEU A 5 2.79 10.37 -34.63
N ASP A 6 3.99 10.10 -35.15
CA ASP A 6 5.20 10.02 -34.36
C ASP A 6 5.60 11.39 -33.79
N LYS A 7 5.25 12.48 -34.49
CA LYS A 7 5.48 13.86 -34.02
C LYS A 7 4.66 14.21 -32.75
N HIS A 8 3.51 13.56 -32.56
CA HIS A 8 2.73 13.72 -31.34
C HIS A 8 3.33 12.91 -30.19
N LEU A 9 3.84 11.71 -30.48
CA LEU A 9 4.45 10.83 -29.47
C LEU A 9 5.69 11.44 -28.81
N VAL A 10 6.53 12.14 -29.57
CA VAL A 10 7.74 12.81 -29.04
C VAL A 10 7.44 14.01 -28.15
N LYS A 11 6.19 14.50 -28.11
CA LYS A 11 5.75 15.57 -27.22
C LYS A 11 5.26 15.08 -25.86
N ILE A 12 5.13 13.76 -25.70
CA ILE A 12 4.72 13.16 -24.43
C ILE A 12 5.91 13.19 -23.50
N VAL A 13 5.78 13.96 -22.42
CA VAL A 13 6.82 14.07 -21.40
C VAL A 13 6.24 13.69 -20.03
N PRO A 14 7.05 13.12 -19.12
CA PRO A 14 6.59 12.80 -17.79
C PRO A 14 6.17 14.06 -17.01
N SER A 15 5.12 13.95 -16.22
CA SER A 15 4.72 15.02 -15.31
C SER A 15 5.77 15.21 -14.20
N VAL A 16 5.74 16.38 -13.54
CA VAL A 16 6.62 16.64 -12.39
C VAL A 16 6.48 15.57 -11.29
N ARG A 17 5.27 15.04 -11.07
CA ARG A 17 5.02 13.96 -10.09
C ARG A 17 5.68 12.65 -10.51
N GLN A 18 5.61 12.30 -11.78
CA GLN A 18 6.29 11.11 -12.32
C GLN A 18 7.81 11.24 -12.22
N LEU A 19 8.37 12.41 -12.53
CA LEU A 19 9.81 12.67 -12.36
C LEU A 19 10.23 12.54 -10.90
N LYS A 20 9.47 13.13 -9.97
CA LYS A 20 9.75 12.99 -8.53
C LYS A 20 9.69 11.53 -8.06
N HIS A 21 8.73 10.75 -8.57
CA HIS A 21 8.65 9.32 -8.25
C HIS A 21 9.87 8.56 -8.78
N GLN A 22 10.27 8.80 -10.03
CA GLN A 22 11.49 8.18 -10.61
C GLN A 22 12.76 8.54 -9.83
N GLN A 23 12.85 9.75 -9.28
CA GLN A 23 13.97 10.22 -8.47
C GLN A 23 14.07 9.55 -7.09
N LEU A 24 13.03 8.83 -6.65
CA LEU A 24 13.12 8.02 -5.42
C LEU A 24 14.14 6.90 -5.56
N GLU A 25 14.24 6.28 -6.75
CA GLU A 25 15.17 5.21 -7.14
C GLU A 25 15.11 3.97 -6.25
N PHE A 26 15.24 4.14 -4.93
CA PHE A 26 15.21 3.08 -3.94
C PHE A 26 14.04 3.31 -2.96
N TYR A 27 13.02 2.46 -3.06
CA TYR A 27 11.84 2.48 -2.19
C TYR A 27 11.36 1.04 -1.90
N GLY A 28 10.69 0.88 -0.76
CA GLY A 28 10.14 -0.40 -0.34
C GLY A 28 8.70 -0.58 -0.80
N PHE A 29 8.28 -1.84 -0.97
CA PHE A 29 6.91 -2.20 -1.27
C PHE A 29 6.39 -3.13 -0.17
N ILE A 30 5.30 -2.75 0.50
CA ILE A 30 4.73 -3.48 1.63
C ILE A 30 3.46 -4.19 1.19
N HIS A 31 3.47 -5.53 1.28
CA HIS A 31 2.31 -6.38 1.12
C HIS A 31 1.98 -7.00 2.48
N PHE A 32 0.89 -6.54 3.08
CA PHE A 32 0.45 -7.00 4.40
C PHE A 32 -1.09 -6.96 4.45
N THR A 33 -1.73 -8.10 4.36
CA THR A 33 -3.19 -8.24 4.27
C THR A 33 -3.68 -9.46 5.05
N VAL A 34 -4.94 -9.85 4.89
CA VAL A 34 -5.47 -11.13 5.42
C VAL A 34 -4.65 -12.33 4.95
N ASN A 35 -4.03 -12.27 3.78
CA ASN A 35 -3.22 -13.34 3.22
C ASN A 35 -1.98 -13.64 4.08
N THR A 36 -1.46 -12.63 4.77
CA THR A 36 -0.36 -12.81 5.74
C THR A 36 -0.72 -13.81 6.85
N PHE A 37 -2.01 -13.94 7.16
CA PHE A 37 -2.52 -14.82 8.22
C PHE A 37 -3.07 -16.16 7.70
N THR A 38 -3.19 -16.32 6.40
CA THR A 38 -3.68 -17.55 5.75
C THR A 38 -2.59 -18.33 5.03
N ASP A 39 -1.36 -17.83 5.03
CA ASP A 39 -0.21 -18.39 4.29
C ASP A 39 -0.49 -18.54 2.78
N LYS A 40 -1.26 -17.62 2.24
CA LYS A 40 -1.58 -17.56 0.80
C LYS A 40 -0.92 -16.33 0.18
N GLU A 41 -0.36 -16.51 -1.01
CA GLU A 41 0.12 -15.38 -1.81
C GLU A 41 -1.05 -14.57 -2.36
N TRP A 42 -2.09 -15.27 -2.82
CA TRP A 42 -3.30 -14.67 -3.36
C TRP A 42 -4.53 -15.22 -2.65
N GLY A 43 -5.34 -14.32 -2.13
CA GLY A 43 -6.66 -14.65 -1.60
C GLY A 43 -7.72 -14.62 -2.69
N ASP A 44 -8.88 -15.15 -2.38
CA ASP A 44 -10.03 -15.24 -3.27
C ASP A 44 -11.15 -14.24 -2.91
N GLY A 45 -10.99 -13.49 -1.83
CA GLY A 45 -11.95 -12.49 -1.36
C GLY A 45 -13.04 -13.06 -0.44
N THR A 46 -12.92 -14.35 -0.07
CA THR A 46 -13.84 -15.00 0.87
C THR A 46 -13.29 -15.05 2.30
N GLU A 47 -12.08 -14.59 2.50
CA GLU A 47 -11.43 -14.56 3.80
C GLU A 47 -12.22 -13.68 4.78
N SER A 48 -12.49 -14.23 5.98
CA SER A 48 -13.16 -13.44 7.02
C SER A 48 -12.30 -12.26 7.46
N PRO A 49 -12.84 -11.02 7.55
CA PRO A 49 -12.15 -9.90 8.15
C PRO A 49 -11.63 -10.16 9.57
N GLU A 50 -12.25 -11.07 10.32
CA GLU A 50 -11.85 -11.46 11.67
C GLU A 50 -10.44 -12.06 11.75
N ILE A 51 -9.92 -12.59 10.64
CA ILE A 51 -8.56 -13.13 10.57
C ILE A 51 -7.52 -12.00 10.72
N PHE A 52 -7.85 -10.79 10.28
CA PHE A 52 -6.93 -9.66 10.34
C PHE A 52 -6.85 -9.06 11.75
N ASN A 53 -5.95 -9.60 12.55
CA ASN A 53 -5.72 -9.12 13.92
C ASN A 53 -4.22 -9.08 14.26
N PRO A 54 -3.44 -8.19 13.65
CA PRO A 54 -2.01 -8.06 13.93
C PRO A 54 -1.76 -7.53 15.35
N ALA A 55 -1.25 -8.38 16.25
CA ALA A 55 -0.99 -8.02 17.64
C ALA A 55 0.18 -7.03 17.82
N ARG A 56 1.12 -6.96 16.86
CA ARG A 56 2.35 -6.17 16.99
C ARG A 56 2.66 -5.34 15.73
N LEU A 57 1.64 -4.89 15.01
CA LEU A 57 1.85 -3.97 13.90
C LEU A 57 2.39 -2.63 14.42
N ASP A 58 3.55 -2.25 13.95
CA ASP A 58 4.20 -0.96 14.24
C ASP A 58 4.65 -0.31 12.92
N ALA A 59 3.81 0.54 12.37
CA ALA A 59 4.11 1.28 11.15
C ALA A 59 5.33 2.21 11.32
N GLY A 60 5.58 2.69 12.53
CA GLY A 60 6.77 3.48 12.85
C GLY A 60 8.05 2.66 12.72
N GLN A 61 8.03 1.41 13.15
CA GLN A 61 9.15 0.50 12.98
C GLN A 61 9.41 0.22 11.50
N TRP A 62 8.37 0.01 10.70
CA TRP A 62 8.51 -0.18 9.24
C TRP A 62 9.18 1.04 8.59
N ALA A 63 8.71 2.25 8.91
CA ALA A 63 9.26 3.48 8.37
C ALA A 63 10.73 3.68 8.78
N ARG A 64 11.08 3.43 10.07
CA ARG A 64 12.46 3.51 10.55
C ARG A 64 13.37 2.51 9.84
N ALA A 65 12.97 1.24 9.76
CA ALA A 65 13.75 0.20 9.10
C ALA A 65 14.03 0.51 7.62
N ALA A 66 13.02 1.02 6.91
CA ALA A 66 13.17 1.45 5.53
C ALA A 66 14.13 2.64 5.40
N LYS A 67 13.99 3.64 6.27
CA LYS A 67 14.88 4.81 6.30
C LYS A 67 16.33 4.42 6.61
N ASP A 68 16.54 3.56 7.59
CA ASP A 68 17.87 3.08 7.98
C ASP A 68 18.52 2.25 6.86
N ALA A 69 17.72 1.56 6.04
CA ALA A 69 18.17 0.87 4.83
C ALA A 69 18.46 1.82 3.65
N GLY A 70 18.25 3.12 3.81
CA GLY A 70 18.47 4.12 2.76
C GLY A 70 17.32 4.27 1.76
N MET A 71 16.14 3.69 2.03
CA MET A 71 14.96 3.87 1.19
C MET A 71 14.43 5.29 1.28
N ARG A 72 13.96 5.82 0.15
CA ARG A 72 13.41 7.18 0.03
C ARG A 72 11.88 7.24 0.07
N GLY A 73 11.23 6.09 0.08
CA GLY A 73 9.78 6.00 0.14
C GLY A 73 9.31 4.59 0.42
N LEU A 74 8.03 4.49 0.78
CA LEU A 74 7.31 3.23 0.94
C LEU A 74 6.04 3.26 0.09
N ILE A 75 5.75 2.15 -0.55
CA ILE A 75 4.48 1.90 -1.23
C ILE A 75 3.74 0.84 -0.41
N LEU A 76 2.59 1.20 0.14
CA LEU A 76 1.71 0.26 0.81
C LEU A 76 0.66 -0.26 -0.15
N THR A 77 0.52 -1.58 -0.26
CA THR A 77 -0.63 -2.19 -0.93
C THR A 77 -1.86 -2.04 -0.05
N CYS A 78 -2.62 -0.95 -0.23
CA CYS A 78 -3.78 -0.64 0.58
C CYS A 78 -4.92 -1.67 0.41
N LYS A 79 -4.98 -2.33 -0.75
CA LYS A 79 -5.93 -3.37 -1.12
C LYS A 79 -5.23 -4.33 -2.07
N HIS A 80 -5.15 -5.59 -1.71
CA HIS A 80 -4.50 -6.64 -2.51
C HIS A 80 -5.51 -7.47 -3.32
N HIS A 81 -5.11 -8.61 -3.89
CA HIS A 81 -5.97 -9.52 -4.67
C HIS A 81 -7.15 -10.06 -3.89
N ASP A 82 -7.00 -10.25 -2.57
CA ASP A 82 -8.06 -10.65 -1.65
C ASP A 82 -9.20 -9.61 -1.53
N GLY A 83 -8.98 -8.40 -2.00
CA GLY A 83 -9.96 -7.32 -1.93
C GLY A 83 -10.13 -6.70 -0.55
N PHE A 84 -9.38 -7.15 0.48
CA PHE A 84 -9.45 -6.60 1.82
C PHE A 84 -8.86 -5.19 1.88
N CYS A 85 -9.63 -4.24 2.42
CA CYS A 85 -9.21 -2.85 2.55
C CYS A 85 -8.52 -2.62 3.89
N LEU A 86 -7.26 -2.15 3.85
CA LEU A 86 -6.49 -1.79 5.04
C LEU A 86 -6.91 -0.45 5.69
N TRP A 87 -8.00 0.15 5.20
CA TRP A 87 -8.65 1.34 5.76
C TRP A 87 -10.15 1.07 5.96
N PRO A 88 -10.84 1.80 6.86
CA PRO A 88 -12.28 1.64 7.08
C PRO A 88 -13.07 2.14 5.87
N SER A 89 -13.26 1.27 4.89
CA SER A 89 -13.97 1.58 3.64
C SER A 89 -15.46 1.75 3.88
N ARG A 90 -16.08 2.74 3.19
CA ARG A 90 -17.54 2.93 3.18
C ARG A 90 -18.25 2.07 2.12
N TYR A 91 -17.49 1.44 1.23
CA TYR A 91 -18.02 0.77 0.03
C TYR A 91 -18.01 -0.75 0.13
N THR A 92 -17.34 -1.29 1.13
CA THR A 92 -17.27 -2.73 1.36
C THR A 92 -17.11 -3.04 2.85
N SER A 93 -17.71 -4.14 3.27
CA SER A 93 -17.52 -4.72 4.60
C SER A 93 -16.18 -5.50 4.72
N HIS A 94 -15.57 -5.87 3.58
CA HIS A 94 -14.29 -6.58 3.55
C HIS A 94 -13.14 -5.60 3.82
N SER A 95 -13.02 -5.19 5.09
CA SER A 95 -12.07 -4.15 5.52
C SER A 95 -11.73 -4.25 7.00
N VAL A 96 -10.71 -3.51 7.41
CA VAL A 96 -10.27 -3.40 8.82
C VAL A 96 -11.39 -2.97 9.77
N ALA A 97 -12.45 -2.29 9.30
CA ALA A 97 -13.57 -1.88 10.11
C ALA A 97 -14.37 -3.06 10.70
N LEU A 98 -14.35 -4.22 10.04
CA LEU A 98 -14.96 -5.46 10.53
C LEU A 98 -13.95 -6.46 11.09
N SER A 99 -12.70 -6.04 11.26
CA SER A 99 -11.67 -6.86 11.90
C SER A 99 -11.58 -6.54 13.39
N PRO A 100 -11.06 -7.46 14.23
CA PRO A 100 -10.77 -7.18 15.63
C PRO A 100 -9.57 -6.23 15.82
N TYR A 101 -8.85 -5.92 14.76
CA TYR A 101 -7.70 -5.01 14.84
C TYR A 101 -8.09 -3.65 15.42
N LYS A 102 -7.52 -3.33 16.58
CA LYS A 102 -7.83 -2.11 17.36
C LYS A 102 -9.34 -1.92 17.61
N ASP A 103 -10.04 -3.01 17.88
CA ASP A 103 -11.48 -3.03 18.10
C ASP A 103 -12.29 -2.43 16.92
N GLY A 104 -11.90 -2.77 15.69
CA GLY A 104 -12.53 -2.25 14.46
C GLY A 104 -12.20 -0.79 14.13
N ARG A 105 -11.30 -0.16 14.87
CA ARG A 105 -10.90 1.26 14.68
C ARG A 105 -9.53 1.42 14.02
N GLY A 106 -8.94 0.31 13.55
CA GLY A 106 -7.67 0.31 12.86
C GLY A 106 -7.75 0.98 11.48
N ASP A 107 -6.67 1.65 11.09
CA ASP A 107 -6.48 2.21 9.74
C ASP A 107 -4.98 2.14 9.41
N VAL A 108 -4.58 1.03 8.81
CA VAL A 108 -3.18 0.78 8.51
C VAL A 108 -2.64 1.79 7.49
N VAL A 109 -3.49 2.25 6.56
CA VAL A 109 -3.11 3.27 5.56
C VAL A 109 -2.74 4.57 6.25
N ARG A 110 -3.56 5.02 7.20
CA ARG A 110 -3.30 6.21 8.00
C ARG A 110 -2.05 6.03 8.86
N GLU A 111 -1.92 4.89 9.53
CA GLU A 111 -0.79 4.58 10.41
C GLU A 111 0.55 4.64 9.67
N VAL A 112 0.63 4.04 8.48
CA VAL A 112 1.84 4.10 7.63
C VAL A 112 2.07 5.52 7.12
N SER A 113 1.02 6.22 6.66
CA SER A 113 1.14 7.62 6.22
C SER A 113 1.66 8.54 7.31
N ASP A 114 1.16 8.40 8.54
CA ASP A 114 1.57 9.23 9.67
C ASP A 114 3.00 8.87 10.13
N ALA A 115 3.39 7.60 10.07
CA ALA A 115 4.75 7.16 10.36
C ALA A 115 5.78 7.73 9.37
N CYS A 116 5.45 7.80 8.08
CA CYS A 116 6.33 8.33 7.04
C CYS A 116 6.46 9.88 7.07
N ARG A 117 5.64 10.60 7.83
CA ARG A 117 5.75 12.06 8.00
C ARG A 117 6.71 12.51 9.10
N LYS A 118 7.13 11.58 9.95
CA LYS A 118 8.07 11.81 11.07
C LYS A 118 9.51 11.59 10.66
#